data_66c36de10813389871aff5f111fc909d
#
_entry.id   66c36de10813389871aff5f111fc909d
#
_cell.length_a   1.000
_cell.length_b   1.000
_cell.length_c   1.000
_cell.angle_alpha   90.00
_cell.angle_beta   90.00
_cell.angle_gamma   90.00
#
_symmetry.space_group_name_H-M   'P 1'
#
loop_
_entity.id
_entity.type
_entity.pdbx_description
1 polymer ?
#
loop_
_entity_poly.entity_id
_entity_poly.type
_entity_poly.pdbx_seq_one_letter_code
_entity_poly.pdbx_strand_id
1 'polypeptide(L)'
;AAFAHKGGVHVSAIMKDSALYEHIDPSLVGNAQRVLMTEQGGRSNILSLSRTLGFELEKGDPLLDVLSAAVKKNAALGYDYVAAPASAELLFLRHMPDNALKPYFNILRTVVLTSRHEMDPDMMVEASLKLDVHGNVEHTAAGGFGPVHALDRALRRALTRWYPELEQMHLIDYKVRVLSPTRTNIPEAEDENGTGSNVRVLIES
;
A
#
# COMPACT_ATOMS: atom_id res chain seq x y z
N ALA A 1 12.72 -16.34 0.69
CA ALA A 1 11.81 -17.21 1.41
C ALA A 1 11.52 -18.45 0.57
N ALA A 2 11.78 -19.66 1.10
CA ALA A 2 11.71 -20.93 0.35
C ALA A 2 10.29 -21.25 -0.15
N PHE A 3 9.25 -20.77 0.57
CA PHE A 3 7.83 -21.02 0.28
C PHE A 3 7.11 -19.80 -0.30
N ALA A 4 7.86 -18.89 -0.95
CA ALA A 4 7.30 -17.69 -1.57
C ALA A 4 7.48 -17.75 -3.10
N HIS A 5 6.39 -17.91 -3.83
CA HIS A 5 6.39 -18.18 -5.27
C HIS A 5 5.99 -16.92 -6.05
N LYS A 6 6.84 -16.50 -7.00
CA LYS A 6 6.67 -15.27 -7.81
C LYS A 6 6.29 -15.57 -9.27
N GLY A 7 6.82 -16.64 -9.84
CA GLY A 7 6.64 -16.96 -11.26
C GLY A 7 5.29 -17.61 -11.54
N GLY A 8 4.57 -17.14 -12.57
CA GLY A 8 3.24 -17.66 -12.91
C GLY A 8 3.21 -19.16 -13.22
N VAL A 9 4.28 -19.71 -13.82
CA VAL A 9 4.38 -21.15 -14.10
C VAL A 9 4.50 -21.96 -12.80
N HIS A 10 5.32 -21.49 -11.85
CA HIS A 10 5.49 -22.11 -10.53
C HIS A 10 4.19 -22.08 -9.74
N VAL A 11 3.53 -20.91 -9.70
CA VAL A 11 2.23 -20.76 -9.02
C VAL A 11 1.17 -21.67 -9.65
N SER A 12 1.11 -21.73 -10.99
CA SER A 12 0.15 -22.59 -11.69
C SER A 12 0.39 -24.09 -11.41
N ALA A 13 1.64 -24.51 -11.24
CA ALA A 13 1.98 -25.89 -10.91
C ALA A 13 1.62 -26.21 -9.43
N ILE A 14 1.97 -25.34 -8.51
CA ILE A 14 1.67 -25.50 -7.08
C ILE A 14 0.17 -25.51 -6.81
N MET A 15 -0.61 -24.74 -7.56
CA MET A 15 -2.09 -24.76 -7.49
C MET A 15 -2.69 -26.11 -7.92
N LYS A 16 -1.93 -26.94 -8.67
CA LYS A 16 -2.34 -28.30 -9.05
C LYS A 16 -1.86 -29.32 -8.04
N ASP A 17 -0.60 -29.20 -7.63
CA ASP A 17 0.03 -30.08 -6.65
C ASP A 17 1.21 -29.33 -6.01
N SER A 18 1.15 -29.08 -4.71
CA SER A 18 2.18 -28.38 -3.96
C SER A 18 3.52 -29.13 -3.96
N ALA A 19 3.49 -30.46 -4.01
CA ALA A 19 4.69 -31.31 -4.01
C ALA A 19 5.60 -31.10 -5.24
N LEU A 20 5.11 -30.47 -6.31
CA LEU A 20 5.91 -30.20 -7.51
C LEU A 20 7.07 -29.21 -7.27
N TYR A 21 6.93 -28.32 -6.29
CA TYR A 21 7.94 -27.29 -5.97
C TYR A 21 8.24 -27.16 -4.47
N GLU A 22 7.50 -27.87 -3.62
CA GLU A 22 7.70 -27.86 -2.19
C GLU A 22 8.02 -29.28 -1.73
N HIS A 23 9.30 -29.51 -1.38
CA HIS A 23 9.76 -30.84 -0.92
C HIS A 23 9.27 -31.20 0.49
N ILE A 24 8.78 -30.20 1.23
CA ILE A 24 8.27 -30.34 2.59
C ILE A 24 7.04 -29.44 2.71
N ASP A 25 5.99 -29.92 3.36
CA ASP A 25 4.83 -29.09 3.69
C ASP A 25 5.27 -27.92 4.59
N PRO A 26 5.02 -26.65 4.17
CA PRO A 26 5.40 -25.47 4.94
C PRO A 26 4.90 -25.47 6.37
N SER A 27 3.73 -26.06 6.64
CA SER A 27 3.13 -26.12 7.96
C SER A 27 3.95 -26.95 8.97
N LEU A 28 4.67 -27.97 8.49
CA LEU A 28 5.54 -28.82 9.31
C LEU A 28 6.76 -28.07 9.88
N VAL A 29 7.13 -26.95 9.27
CA VAL A 29 8.26 -26.11 9.68
C VAL A 29 7.81 -24.72 10.18
N GLY A 30 6.54 -24.60 10.56
CA GLY A 30 5.99 -23.34 11.08
C GLY A 30 5.88 -22.21 10.06
N ASN A 31 5.83 -22.55 8.77
CA ASN A 31 5.68 -21.62 7.66
C ASN A 31 4.33 -21.77 6.96
N ALA A 32 4.03 -20.84 6.07
CA ALA A 32 2.88 -20.92 5.18
C ALA A 32 3.31 -20.68 3.74
N GLN A 33 2.66 -21.34 2.80
CA GLN A 33 2.79 -21.07 1.39
C GLN A 33 2.31 -19.65 1.09
N ARG A 34 3.12 -18.86 0.35
CA ARG A 34 2.79 -17.49 -0.04
C ARG A 34 2.91 -17.33 -1.54
N VAL A 35 1.82 -16.95 -2.18
CA VAL A 35 1.84 -16.50 -3.58
C VAL A 35 2.01 -14.98 -3.58
N LEU A 36 3.07 -14.52 -4.22
CA LEU A 36 3.42 -13.12 -4.22
C LEU A 36 2.88 -12.42 -5.47
N MET A 37 2.22 -11.29 -5.29
CA MET A 37 1.72 -10.47 -6.38
C MET A 37 2.86 -9.61 -6.93
N THR A 38 3.42 -10.03 -8.05
CA THR A 38 4.52 -9.33 -8.74
C THR A 38 4.12 -8.93 -10.14
N GLU A 39 4.82 -7.97 -10.74
CA GLU A 39 4.66 -7.60 -12.15
C GLU A 39 4.93 -8.78 -13.11
N GLN A 40 5.78 -9.73 -12.70
CA GLN A 40 6.12 -10.93 -13.45
C GLN A 40 5.13 -12.07 -13.23
N GLY A 41 4.32 -11.98 -12.18
CA GLY A 41 3.33 -12.97 -11.80
C GLY A 41 2.04 -12.81 -12.58
N GLY A 42 1.88 -13.34 -13.72
CA GLY A 42 0.68 -13.20 -14.55
C GLY A 42 -0.66 -13.54 -13.87
N ARG A 43 -1.67 -13.86 -14.67
CA ARG A 43 -3.05 -14.19 -14.23
C ARG A 43 -3.10 -15.25 -13.12
N SER A 44 -2.16 -16.21 -13.09
CA SER A 44 -2.12 -17.28 -12.08
C SER A 44 -1.90 -16.76 -10.66
N ASN A 45 -1.06 -15.72 -10.49
CA ASN A 45 -0.81 -15.12 -9.17
C ASN A 45 -2.03 -14.34 -8.67
N ILE A 46 -2.72 -13.64 -9.58
CA ILE A 46 -3.95 -12.91 -9.26
C ILE A 46 -5.06 -13.90 -8.89
N LEU A 47 -5.20 -14.99 -9.65
CA LEU A 47 -6.17 -16.05 -9.36
C LEU A 47 -5.88 -16.74 -8.02
N SER A 48 -4.62 -16.95 -7.67
CA SER A 48 -4.25 -17.49 -6.36
C SER A 48 -4.56 -16.51 -5.24
N LEU A 49 -4.25 -15.23 -5.43
CA LEU A 49 -4.57 -14.19 -4.45
C LEU A 49 -6.08 -14.05 -4.26
N SER A 50 -6.87 -14.05 -5.33
CA SER A 50 -8.33 -13.96 -5.22
C SER A 50 -8.91 -15.04 -4.31
N ARG A 51 -8.43 -16.28 -4.46
CA ARG A 51 -8.85 -17.39 -3.60
C ARG A 51 -8.44 -17.20 -2.13
N THR A 52 -7.23 -16.70 -1.89
CA THR A 52 -6.75 -16.37 -0.54
C THR A 52 -7.62 -15.30 0.13
N LEU A 53 -8.14 -14.35 -0.67
CA LEU A 53 -9.01 -13.28 -0.22
C LEU A 53 -10.50 -13.69 -0.18
N GLY A 54 -10.83 -14.94 -0.52
CA GLY A 54 -12.19 -15.46 -0.51
C GLY A 54 -13.02 -15.10 -1.76
N PHE A 55 -12.37 -14.67 -2.85
CA PHE A 55 -13.04 -14.38 -4.12
C PHE A 55 -12.89 -15.54 -5.10
N GLU A 56 -13.99 -16.02 -5.65
CA GLU A 56 -14.01 -17.08 -6.65
C GLU A 56 -13.95 -16.49 -8.06
N LEU A 57 -12.71 -16.28 -8.57
CA LEU A 57 -12.49 -15.93 -9.97
C LEU A 57 -12.14 -17.18 -10.78
N GLU A 58 -12.65 -17.25 -12.01
CA GLU A 58 -12.30 -18.29 -12.97
C GLU A 58 -11.14 -17.85 -13.89
N LYS A 59 -10.46 -18.83 -14.53
CA LYS A 59 -9.31 -18.55 -15.40
C LYS A 59 -9.64 -17.64 -16.61
N GLY A 60 -10.88 -17.59 -17.01
CA GLY A 60 -11.36 -16.78 -18.14
C GLY A 60 -11.94 -15.43 -17.73
N ASP A 61 -11.94 -15.09 -16.46
CA ASP A 61 -12.55 -13.86 -15.97
C ASP A 61 -11.82 -12.62 -16.51
N PRO A 62 -12.54 -11.68 -17.16
CA PRO A 62 -11.95 -10.44 -17.64
C PRO A 62 -11.28 -9.60 -16.57
N LEU A 63 -11.72 -9.72 -15.31
CA LEU A 63 -11.14 -9.00 -14.17
C LEU A 63 -9.65 -9.36 -13.97
N LEU A 64 -9.23 -10.59 -14.32
CA LEU A 64 -7.84 -10.98 -14.25
C LEU A 64 -6.93 -10.12 -15.13
N ASP A 65 -7.39 -9.71 -16.29
CA ASP A 65 -6.63 -8.84 -17.20
C ASP A 65 -6.57 -7.41 -16.66
N VAL A 66 -7.69 -6.92 -16.16
CA VAL A 66 -7.77 -5.58 -15.54
C VAL A 66 -6.83 -5.49 -14.34
N LEU A 67 -6.88 -6.46 -13.44
CA LEU A 67 -5.99 -6.52 -12.28
C LEU A 67 -4.51 -6.67 -12.68
N SER A 68 -4.22 -7.51 -13.68
CA SER A 68 -2.86 -7.68 -14.18
C SER A 68 -2.29 -6.37 -14.75
N ALA A 69 -3.09 -5.65 -15.51
CA ALA A 69 -2.71 -4.34 -16.04
C ALA A 69 -2.51 -3.30 -14.92
N ALA A 70 -3.40 -3.29 -13.92
CA ALA A 70 -3.29 -2.39 -12.78
C ALA A 70 -2.02 -2.66 -11.94
N VAL A 71 -1.70 -3.94 -11.68
CA VAL A 71 -0.46 -4.32 -10.99
C VAL A 71 0.77 -3.84 -11.75
N LYS A 72 0.84 -4.09 -13.06
CA LYS A 72 1.98 -3.65 -13.88
C LYS A 72 2.12 -2.14 -13.91
N LYS A 73 1.01 -1.42 -14.08
CA LYS A 73 0.99 0.04 -14.06
C LYS A 73 1.51 0.58 -12.73
N ASN A 74 1.03 0.04 -11.62
CA ASN A 74 1.44 0.51 -10.29
C ASN A 74 2.89 0.11 -9.96
N ALA A 75 3.34 -1.08 -10.39
CA ALA A 75 4.74 -1.48 -10.24
C ALA A 75 5.70 -0.53 -10.97
N ALA A 76 5.33 -0.06 -12.17
CA ALA A 76 6.07 0.97 -12.90
C ALA A 76 6.14 2.31 -12.16
N LEU A 77 5.15 2.61 -11.31
CA LEU A 77 5.14 3.77 -10.42
C LEU A 77 5.87 3.53 -9.08
N GLY A 78 6.46 2.33 -8.89
CA GLY A 78 7.24 1.97 -7.72
C GLY A 78 6.48 1.26 -6.60
N TYR A 79 5.22 0.89 -6.79
CA TYR A 79 4.47 0.09 -5.82
C TYR A 79 5.04 -1.33 -5.70
N ASP A 80 5.00 -1.88 -4.49
CA ASP A 80 5.51 -3.22 -4.18
C ASP A 80 4.48 -4.03 -3.38
N TYR A 81 3.66 -4.76 -4.09
CA TYR A 81 2.62 -5.58 -3.49
C TYR A 81 3.13 -6.83 -2.77
N VAL A 82 4.40 -7.21 -3.01
CA VAL A 82 5.06 -8.28 -2.25
C VAL A 82 5.32 -7.84 -0.81
N ALA A 83 5.76 -6.59 -0.65
CA ALA A 83 6.04 -6.01 0.65
C ALA A 83 4.78 -5.46 1.34
N ALA A 84 3.70 -5.23 0.59
CA ALA A 84 2.46 -4.63 1.07
C ALA A 84 1.23 -5.47 0.68
N PRO A 85 0.97 -6.61 1.34
CA PRO A 85 -0.15 -7.49 1.01
C PRO A 85 -1.52 -6.82 1.19
N ALA A 86 -1.70 -5.99 2.21
CA ALA A 86 -2.93 -5.22 2.40
C ALA A 86 -3.20 -4.25 1.24
N SER A 87 -2.16 -3.65 0.65
CA SER A 87 -2.30 -2.83 -0.56
C SER A 87 -2.71 -3.65 -1.78
N ALA A 88 -2.27 -4.92 -1.86
CA ALA A 88 -2.72 -5.84 -2.90
C ALA A 88 -4.21 -6.16 -2.75
N GLU A 89 -4.66 -6.43 -1.53
CA GLU A 89 -6.07 -6.65 -1.20
C GLU A 89 -6.93 -5.44 -1.56
N LEU A 90 -6.52 -4.24 -1.16
CA LEU A 90 -7.21 -3.00 -1.50
C LEU A 90 -7.27 -2.77 -3.02
N LEU A 91 -6.21 -3.08 -3.76
CA LEU A 91 -6.23 -3.02 -5.22
C LEU A 91 -7.28 -3.96 -5.79
N PHE A 92 -7.35 -5.18 -5.27
CA PHE A 92 -8.31 -6.18 -5.68
C PHE A 92 -9.75 -5.71 -5.44
N LEU A 93 -10.06 -5.32 -4.20
CA LEU A 93 -11.40 -4.86 -3.79
C LEU A 93 -11.90 -3.65 -4.60
N ARG A 94 -10.99 -2.73 -4.98
CA ARG A 94 -11.32 -1.56 -5.80
C ARG A 94 -11.76 -1.90 -7.23
N HIS A 95 -11.38 -3.07 -7.74
CA HIS A 95 -11.71 -3.51 -9.09
C HIS A 95 -12.87 -4.50 -9.13
N MET A 96 -13.39 -4.91 -7.98
CA MET A 96 -14.57 -5.78 -7.95
C MET A 96 -15.81 -5.05 -8.52
N PRO A 97 -16.66 -5.76 -9.27
CA PRO A 97 -17.84 -5.17 -9.93
C PRO A 97 -18.78 -4.41 -8.99
N ASP A 98 -18.95 -4.92 -7.77
CA ASP A 98 -19.82 -4.32 -6.76
C ASP A 98 -19.16 -3.14 -6.03
N ASN A 99 -17.93 -2.81 -6.41
CA ASN A 99 -17.11 -1.73 -5.85
C ASN A 99 -17.34 -1.52 -4.34
N ALA A 100 -17.05 -2.56 -3.57
CA ALA A 100 -17.34 -2.62 -2.13
C ALA A 100 -16.57 -1.57 -1.32
N LEU A 101 -15.52 -0.98 -1.91
CA LEU A 101 -14.73 0.06 -1.26
C LEU A 101 -15.22 1.46 -1.63
N LYS A 102 -16.27 1.91 -0.97
CA LYS A 102 -16.54 3.34 -0.92
C LYS A 102 -15.39 4.02 -0.14
N PRO A 103 -14.90 5.18 -0.61
CA PRO A 103 -13.88 5.90 0.14
C PRO A 103 -14.44 6.25 1.53
N TYR A 104 -13.72 5.89 2.58
CA TYR A 104 -14.09 6.22 3.96
C TYR A 104 -14.07 7.74 4.20
N PHE A 105 -13.20 8.44 3.51
CA PHE A 105 -13.08 9.91 3.53
C PHE A 105 -12.37 10.40 2.27
N ASN A 106 -12.51 11.69 1.99
CA ASN A 106 -11.77 12.37 0.93
C ASN A 106 -10.94 13.51 1.53
N ILE A 107 -9.68 13.63 1.13
CA ILE A 107 -8.81 14.74 1.55
C ILE A 107 -9.11 15.93 0.64
N LEU A 108 -9.63 17.02 1.23
CA LEU A 108 -9.92 18.26 0.53
C LEU A 108 -8.72 19.21 0.53
N ARG A 109 -7.96 19.23 1.63
CA ARG A 109 -6.77 20.07 1.77
C ARG A 109 -5.82 19.50 2.81
N THR A 110 -4.53 19.60 2.51
CA THR A 110 -3.44 19.27 3.44
C THR A 110 -2.46 20.44 3.47
N VAL A 111 -2.07 20.86 4.67
CA VAL A 111 -1.01 21.85 4.89
C VAL A 111 -0.08 21.29 5.94
N VAL A 112 1.21 21.34 5.70
CA VAL A 112 2.25 21.02 6.67
C VAL A 112 3.19 22.22 6.76
N LEU A 113 3.36 22.72 7.97
CA LEU A 113 4.24 23.85 8.27
C LEU A 113 5.35 23.35 9.19
N THR A 114 6.58 23.57 8.77
CA THR A 114 7.75 23.34 9.61
C THR A 114 8.34 24.69 10.00
N SER A 115 8.47 24.94 11.28
CA SER A 115 9.02 26.19 11.80
C SER A 115 10.08 25.88 12.86
N ARG A 116 11.05 26.79 12.95
CA ARG A 116 12.08 26.78 14.01
C ARG A 116 12.11 28.17 14.63
N HIS A 117 11.94 28.24 15.92
CA HIS A 117 12.08 29.46 16.68
C HIS A 117 13.46 29.51 17.34
N GLU A 118 14.07 30.70 17.38
CA GLU A 118 15.41 30.87 18.03
C GLU A 118 15.42 30.51 19.52
N MET A 119 14.29 30.69 20.18
CA MET A 119 14.11 30.40 21.61
C MET A 119 13.74 28.96 21.91
N ASP A 120 13.37 28.18 20.90
CA ASP A 120 13.02 26.76 21.02
C ASP A 120 13.89 25.98 20.02
N PRO A 121 14.89 25.23 20.53
CA PRO A 121 15.78 24.46 19.67
C PRO A 121 15.07 23.30 18.95
N ASP A 122 13.91 22.89 19.44
CA ASP A 122 13.14 21.82 18.84
C ASP A 122 12.37 22.34 17.62
N MET A 123 12.53 21.65 16.51
CA MET A 123 11.80 21.95 15.29
C MET A 123 10.32 21.60 15.47
N MET A 124 9.45 22.58 15.42
CA MET A 124 8.00 22.36 15.49
C MET A 124 7.43 22.10 14.11
N VAL A 125 6.65 21.06 13.99
CA VAL A 125 5.90 20.73 12.78
C VAL A 125 4.42 20.71 13.09
N GLU A 126 3.64 21.47 12.34
CA GLU A 126 2.19 21.49 12.42
C GLU A 126 1.58 20.98 11.11
N ALA A 127 0.51 20.20 11.22
CA ALA A 127 -0.29 19.77 10.09
C ALA A 127 -1.73 20.21 10.26
N SER A 128 -2.33 20.72 9.19
CA SER A 128 -3.75 21.03 9.10
C SER A 128 -4.38 20.23 7.96
N LEU A 129 -5.45 19.53 8.26
CA LEU A 129 -6.21 18.70 7.34
C LEU A 129 -7.65 19.15 7.23
N LYS A 130 -8.16 19.23 6.01
CA LYS A 130 -9.58 19.36 5.72
C LYS A 130 -10.04 18.12 4.97
N LEU A 131 -11.01 17.41 5.54
CA LEU A 131 -11.53 16.15 5.05
C LEU A 131 -13.03 16.25 4.80
N ASP A 132 -13.53 15.47 3.84
CA ASP A 132 -14.93 15.12 3.73
C ASP A 132 -15.11 13.69 4.23
N VAL A 133 -15.93 13.51 5.25
CA VAL A 133 -16.27 12.20 5.81
C VAL A 133 -17.80 12.04 5.70
N HIS A 134 -18.23 11.22 4.76
CA HIS A 134 -19.67 10.98 4.51
C HIS A 134 -20.49 12.28 4.29
N GLY A 135 -19.94 13.25 3.56
CA GLY A 135 -20.58 14.54 3.31
C GLY A 135 -20.40 15.58 4.42
N ASN A 136 -19.70 15.24 5.50
CA ASN A 136 -19.38 16.17 6.59
C ASN A 136 -17.95 16.65 6.48
N VAL A 137 -17.76 17.96 6.51
CA VAL A 137 -16.43 18.55 6.42
C VAL A 137 -15.81 18.66 7.80
N GLU A 138 -14.73 17.93 8.00
CA GLU A 138 -13.85 18.00 9.17
C GLU A 138 -12.65 18.89 8.87
N HIS A 139 -12.29 19.74 9.81
CA HIS A 139 -11.09 20.56 9.74
C HIS A 139 -10.34 20.48 11.06
N THR A 140 -9.17 19.84 11.02
CA THR A 140 -8.36 19.56 12.22
C THR A 140 -6.92 19.98 12.00
N ALA A 141 -6.24 20.27 13.10
CA ALA A 141 -4.82 20.56 13.11
C ALA A 141 -4.14 19.86 14.30
N ALA A 142 -2.88 19.52 14.14
CA ALA A 142 -2.07 18.92 15.21
C ALA A 142 -0.60 19.22 15.01
N GLY A 143 0.12 19.38 16.13
CA GLY A 143 1.58 19.41 16.15
C GLY A 143 2.18 18.01 16.27
N GLY A 144 3.43 17.83 15.84
CA GLY A 144 4.18 16.58 15.94
C GLY A 144 5.70 16.80 15.86
N PHE A 145 6.45 15.74 16.16
CA PHE A 145 7.92 15.73 16.07
C PHE A 145 8.46 15.73 14.64
N GLY A 146 7.55 15.59 13.65
CA GLY A 146 7.88 15.60 12.24
C GLY A 146 6.59 15.61 11.39
N PRO A 147 6.73 15.79 10.05
CA PRO A 147 5.58 15.92 9.15
C PRO A 147 4.59 14.76 9.24
N VAL A 148 5.10 13.54 9.24
CA VAL A 148 4.27 12.32 9.28
C VAL A 148 3.52 12.22 10.60
N HIS A 149 4.19 12.48 11.73
CA HIS A 149 3.56 12.44 13.05
C HIS A 149 2.49 13.53 13.21
N ALA A 150 2.75 14.74 12.72
CA ALA A 150 1.77 15.82 12.75
C ALA A 150 0.53 15.50 11.90
N LEU A 151 0.74 14.95 10.69
CA LEU A 151 -0.33 14.51 9.79
C LEU A 151 -1.15 13.36 10.39
N ASP A 152 -0.51 12.33 10.95
CA ASP A 152 -1.20 11.21 11.60
C ASP A 152 -2.09 11.70 12.76
N ARG A 153 -1.55 12.57 13.62
CA ARG A 153 -2.33 13.14 14.72
C ARG A 153 -3.51 13.99 14.25
N ALA A 154 -3.32 14.80 13.20
CA ALA A 154 -4.42 15.60 12.64
C ALA A 154 -5.49 14.71 12.01
N LEU A 155 -5.07 13.64 11.30
CA LEU A 155 -5.95 12.67 10.66
C LEU A 155 -6.77 11.89 11.72
N ARG A 156 -6.12 11.37 12.75
CA ARG A 156 -6.80 10.68 13.85
C ARG A 156 -7.81 11.57 14.54
N ARG A 157 -7.49 12.84 14.82
CA ARG A 157 -8.45 13.81 15.39
C ARG A 157 -9.69 13.98 14.53
N ALA A 158 -9.56 13.94 13.20
CA ALA A 158 -10.70 14.06 12.29
C ALA A 158 -11.53 12.78 12.23
N LEU A 159 -10.88 11.62 12.27
CA LEU A 159 -11.49 10.34 11.90
C LEU A 159 -11.96 9.49 13.10
N THR A 160 -11.33 9.59 14.27
CA THR A 160 -11.63 8.69 15.41
C THR A 160 -13.08 8.72 15.85
N ARG A 161 -13.76 9.87 15.74
CA ARG A 161 -15.20 9.95 16.06
C ARG A 161 -16.09 9.18 15.06
N TRP A 162 -15.60 8.96 13.84
CA TRP A 162 -16.29 8.22 12.77
C TRP A 162 -15.89 6.75 12.76
N TYR A 163 -14.64 6.49 13.11
CA TYR A 163 -13.98 5.19 13.08
C TYR A 163 -13.20 4.98 14.38
N PRO A 164 -13.89 4.62 15.50
CA PRO A 164 -13.25 4.47 16.81
C PRO A 164 -12.13 3.41 16.82
N GLU A 165 -12.19 2.43 15.92
CA GLU A 165 -11.21 1.36 15.78
C GLU A 165 -9.79 1.89 15.50
N LEU A 166 -9.68 3.11 14.96
CA LEU A 166 -8.38 3.77 14.72
C LEU A 166 -7.58 4.01 16.01
N GLU A 167 -8.23 4.04 17.18
CA GLU A 167 -7.53 4.15 18.46
C GLU A 167 -6.66 2.93 18.77
N GLN A 168 -7.04 1.76 18.25
CA GLN A 168 -6.32 0.51 18.44
C GLN A 168 -5.20 0.31 17.41
N MET A 169 -5.20 1.09 16.35
CA MET A 169 -4.21 1.00 15.28
C MET A 169 -2.93 1.76 15.65
N HIS A 170 -1.82 1.07 15.70
CA HIS A 170 -0.52 1.61 16.03
C HIS A 170 0.48 1.37 14.91
N LEU A 171 1.36 2.34 14.65
CA LEU A 171 2.46 2.18 13.72
C LEU A 171 3.45 1.15 14.29
N ILE A 172 3.67 0.06 13.54
CA ILE A 172 4.63 -0.99 13.88
C ILE A 172 5.95 -0.74 13.15
N ASP A 173 5.88 -0.42 11.85
CA ASP A 173 7.07 -0.20 11.03
C ASP A 173 6.82 0.87 9.96
N TYR A 174 7.88 1.63 9.68
CA TYR A 174 7.87 2.71 8.68
C TYR A 174 9.19 2.70 7.91
N LYS A 175 9.14 2.28 6.66
CA LYS A 175 10.31 2.17 5.79
C LYS A 175 10.20 3.12 4.61
N VAL A 176 11.24 3.91 4.39
CA VAL A 176 11.37 4.78 3.20
C VAL A 176 12.51 4.26 2.34
N ARG A 177 12.25 4.10 1.06
CA ARG A 177 13.25 3.72 0.08
C ARG A 177 13.21 4.67 -1.10
N VAL A 178 14.36 5.24 -1.43
CA VAL A 178 14.53 6.02 -2.66
C VAL A 178 14.40 5.07 -3.85
N LEU A 179 13.56 5.42 -4.79
CA LEU A 179 13.44 4.72 -6.07
C LEU A 179 14.47 5.34 -7.03
N SER A 180 15.10 4.50 -7.86
CA SER A 180 15.94 5.01 -8.94
C SER A 180 15.09 5.95 -9.80
N PRO A 181 15.63 7.08 -10.28
CA PRO A 181 14.87 8.02 -11.08
C PRO A 181 14.40 7.31 -12.34
N THR A 182 13.16 6.83 -12.31
CA THR A 182 12.45 6.52 -13.54
C THR A 182 12.21 7.88 -14.16
N ARG A 183 12.75 8.13 -15.37
CA ARG A 183 12.51 9.36 -16.13
C ARG A 183 11.01 9.62 -16.15
N THR A 184 10.53 10.34 -15.14
CA THR A 184 9.20 10.94 -15.20
C THR A 184 9.31 12.07 -16.19
N ASN A 185 8.36 12.20 -17.11
CA ASN A 185 8.27 13.25 -18.12
C ASN A 185 8.01 14.64 -17.49
N ILE A 186 8.72 14.97 -16.42
CA ILE A 186 8.77 16.31 -15.84
C ILE A 186 10.03 16.94 -16.40
N PRO A 187 9.92 17.88 -17.36
CA PRO A 187 11.08 18.43 -18.09
C PRO A 187 12.07 19.24 -17.24
N GLU A 188 11.77 19.49 -15.95
CA GLU A 188 12.53 20.39 -15.10
C GLU A 188 13.25 19.72 -13.92
N ALA A 189 13.23 18.39 -13.82
CA ALA A 189 13.94 17.69 -12.74
C ALA A 189 15.37 17.29 -13.20
N GLU A 190 16.19 18.27 -13.59
CA GLU A 190 17.66 18.13 -13.68
C GLU A 190 18.31 18.17 -12.28
N ASP A 191 17.66 17.68 -11.25
CA ASP A 191 18.26 17.56 -9.93
C ASP A 191 19.06 16.25 -9.85
N GLU A 192 20.28 16.28 -10.39
CA GLU A 192 21.24 15.17 -10.32
C GLU A 192 21.62 14.80 -8.87
N ASN A 193 21.22 15.60 -7.88
CA ASN A 193 21.57 15.44 -6.47
C ASN A 193 20.66 14.48 -5.69
N GLY A 194 19.63 13.94 -6.31
CA GLY A 194 18.76 12.89 -5.72
C GLY A 194 17.75 13.37 -4.70
N THR A 195 17.71 14.65 -4.33
CA THR A 195 16.73 15.20 -3.35
C THR A 195 15.32 15.27 -3.92
N GLY A 196 15.18 15.38 -5.25
CA GLY A 196 13.91 15.30 -5.98
C GLY A 196 13.46 13.89 -6.36
N SER A 197 14.12 12.85 -5.88
CA SER A 197 13.81 11.46 -6.23
C SER A 197 12.46 11.01 -5.67
N ASN A 198 11.77 10.17 -6.43
CA ASN A 198 10.59 9.47 -5.94
C ASN A 198 10.99 8.51 -4.81
N VAL A 199 10.17 8.46 -3.78
CA VAL A 199 10.35 7.53 -2.67
C VAL A 199 9.17 6.58 -2.57
N ARG A 200 9.45 5.34 -2.19
CA ARG A 200 8.44 4.38 -1.77
C ARG A 200 8.40 4.35 -0.24
N VAL A 201 7.20 4.52 0.30
CA VAL A 201 6.94 4.40 1.73
C VAL A 201 6.15 3.12 1.96
N LEU A 202 6.61 2.29 2.89
CA LEU A 202 5.91 1.13 3.41
C LEU A 202 5.53 1.42 4.86
N ILE A 203 4.26 1.21 5.18
CA ILE A 203 3.71 1.41 6.51
C ILE A 203 3.11 0.09 6.96
N GLU A 204 3.44 -0.32 8.17
CA GLU A 204 2.87 -1.49 8.84
C GLU A 204 2.20 -1.03 10.14
N SER A 205 0.96 -1.44 10.35
CA SER A 205 0.14 -1.07 11.52
C SER A 205 -0.71 -2.24 12.00
#